data_2772bc74ae8e1a8e8f9b8c25708852c4
#
_entry.id   2772bc74ae8e1a8e8f9b8c25708852c4
#
_cell.length_a   1.000
_cell.length_b   1.000
_cell.length_c   1.000
_cell.angle_alpha   90.00
_cell.angle_beta   90.00
_cell.angle_gamma   90.00
#
_symmetry.space_group_name_H-M   'P 1'
#
loop_
_entity.id
_entity.type
_entity.pdbx_description
1 polymer ?
#
loop_
_entity_poly.entity_id
_entity_poly.type
_entity_poly.pdbx_seq_one_letter_code
_entity_poly.pdbx_strand_id
1 'polypeptide(L)'
;MARIDEAAQRLGLSEDALMESAGAAVTEVALTELGRLGEHAAGPGGPLARPPLVVVLCGPGNNGGDGLVAARRLATAGRSVLMALVADASRQTGAATAHNWNVLQAMAAAGSLELFVAPTPELLLRLRERIAEATLLVDALLGSGASGPLREPIATAVDLVNATRTHARAAGRPCSVLAVDAPTRIDMTGGSHSTPVIESDVTVTFHRAKAGFALDREARRLAGRYLVAPIGIPLEAEEGIVPDDGEWPPSRITEVSWQEPVERAEAAHRAGGGIPAGPGRTD
;
A
#
# COMPACT_ATOMS: atom_id res chain seq x y z
N MET A 1 -7.90 -10.05 -7.45
CA MET A 1 -8.43 -8.67 -7.61
C MET A 1 -8.92 -8.39 -9.02
N ALA A 2 -8.14 -8.42 -10.10
CA ALA A 2 -8.60 -8.00 -11.44
C ALA A 2 -9.99 -8.53 -11.86
N ARG A 3 -10.30 -9.81 -11.59
CA ARG A 3 -11.62 -10.38 -11.88
C ARG A 3 -12.75 -9.76 -11.04
N ILE A 4 -12.44 -9.38 -9.79
CA ILE A 4 -13.40 -8.72 -8.90
C ILE A 4 -13.62 -7.28 -9.36
N ASP A 5 -12.54 -6.57 -9.73
CA ASP A 5 -12.63 -5.21 -10.28
C ASP A 5 -13.46 -5.17 -11.58
N GLU A 6 -13.23 -6.13 -12.49
CA GLU A 6 -14.05 -6.28 -13.71
C GLU A 6 -15.53 -6.60 -13.40
N ALA A 7 -15.79 -7.43 -12.37
CA ALA A 7 -17.14 -7.75 -11.95
C ALA A 7 -17.84 -6.52 -11.34
N ALA A 8 -17.13 -5.76 -10.50
CA ALA A 8 -17.63 -4.50 -9.93
C ALA A 8 -17.97 -3.48 -11.03
N GLN A 9 -17.10 -3.37 -12.06
CA GLN A 9 -17.37 -2.51 -13.22
C GLN A 9 -18.58 -2.95 -14.01
N ARG A 10 -18.83 -4.26 -14.19
CA ARG A 10 -20.07 -4.76 -14.81
C ARG A 10 -21.33 -4.42 -14.01
N LEU A 11 -21.22 -4.28 -12.69
CA LEU A 11 -22.29 -3.82 -11.81
C LEU A 11 -22.47 -2.29 -11.84
N GLY A 12 -21.63 -1.57 -12.60
CA GLY A 12 -21.73 -0.12 -12.78
C GLY A 12 -20.78 0.71 -11.90
N LEU A 13 -19.92 0.09 -11.11
CA LEU A 13 -18.91 0.80 -10.31
C LEU A 13 -17.73 1.19 -11.21
N SER A 14 -17.52 2.49 -11.43
CA SER A 14 -16.48 2.95 -12.34
C SER A 14 -15.05 2.76 -11.76
N GLU A 15 -14.07 2.64 -12.65
CA GLU A 15 -12.64 2.61 -12.27
C GLU A 15 -12.23 3.87 -11.49
N ASP A 16 -12.74 5.05 -11.88
CA ASP A 16 -12.53 6.30 -11.15
C ASP A 16 -13.03 6.24 -9.71
N ALA A 17 -14.20 5.64 -9.46
CA ALA A 17 -14.78 5.51 -8.14
C ALA A 17 -13.95 4.55 -7.25
N LEU A 18 -13.48 3.45 -7.83
CA LEU A 18 -12.60 2.49 -7.14
C LEU A 18 -11.26 3.14 -6.79
N MET A 19 -10.62 3.81 -7.74
CA MET A 19 -9.34 4.51 -7.56
C MET A 19 -9.47 5.65 -6.54
N GLU A 20 -10.54 6.43 -6.57
CA GLU A 20 -10.79 7.48 -5.58
C GLU A 20 -10.95 6.90 -4.17
N SER A 21 -11.65 5.77 -4.03
CA SER A 21 -11.82 5.07 -2.76
C SER A 21 -10.50 4.49 -2.24
N ALA A 22 -9.70 3.89 -3.12
CA ALA A 22 -8.38 3.36 -2.80
C ALA A 22 -7.43 4.48 -2.33
N GLY A 23 -7.31 5.56 -3.10
CA GLY A 23 -6.49 6.71 -2.74
C GLY A 23 -6.95 7.44 -1.48
N ALA A 24 -8.27 7.43 -1.19
CA ALA A 24 -8.80 7.92 0.08
C ALA A 24 -8.31 7.08 1.27
N ALA A 25 -8.35 5.75 1.14
CA ALA A 25 -7.85 4.84 2.16
C ALA A 25 -6.33 5.00 2.38
N VAL A 26 -5.55 5.12 1.30
CA VAL A 26 -4.10 5.43 1.39
C VAL A 26 -3.88 6.73 2.15
N THR A 27 -4.68 7.77 1.87
CA THR A 27 -4.58 9.07 2.55
C THR A 27 -4.86 8.95 4.05
N GLU A 28 -5.89 8.21 4.45
CA GLU A 28 -6.25 8.00 5.85
C GLU A 28 -5.11 7.31 6.62
N VAL A 29 -4.53 6.24 6.03
CA VAL A 29 -3.38 5.55 6.62
C VAL A 29 -2.16 6.45 6.68
N ALA A 30 -1.87 7.22 5.63
CA ALA A 30 -0.76 8.17 5.59
C ALA A 30 -0.87 9.25 6.67
N LEU A 31 -2.05 9.82 6.89
CA LEU A 31 -2.30 10.82 7.94
C LEU A 31 -2.15 10.20 9.34
N THR A 32 -2.61 8.97 9.53
CA THR A 32 -2.44 8.22 10.78
C THR A 32 -0.96 7.96 11.07
N GLU A 33 -0.18 7.53 10.07
CA GLU A 33 1.27 7.31 10.23
C GLU A 33 2.02 8.62 10.52
N LEU A 34 1.68 9.72 9.86
CA LEU A 34 2.26 11.03 10.16
C LEU A 34 1.98 11.47 11.60
N GLY A 35 0.78 11.20 12.12
CA GLY A 35 0.43 11.44 13.53
C GLY A 35 1.33 10.63 14.47
N ARG A 36 1.48 9.33 14.23
CA ARG A 36 2.36 8.45 15.02
C ARG A 36 3.81 8.90 15.01
N LEU A 37 4.33 9.26 13.84
CA LEU A 37 5.71 9.76 13.70
C LEU A 37 5.91 11.09 14.41
N GLY A 38 4.91 11.97 14.39
CA GLY A 38 4.91 13.24 15.12
C GLY A 38 4.97 13.04 16.63
N GLU A 39 4.17 12.14 17.18
CA GLU A 39 4.15 11.80 18.60
C GLU A 39 5.49 11.23 19.08
N HIS A 40 6.14 10.38 18.26
CA HIS A 40 7.45 9.81 18.60
C HIS A 40 8.60 10.83 18.52
N ALA A 41 8.56 11.73 17.54
CA ALA A 41 9.63 12.69 17.31
C ALA A 41 9.59 13.89 18.27
N ALA A 42 8.41 14.26 18.74
CA ALA A 42 8.21 15.43 19.59
C ALA A 42 8.61 15.18 21.05
N GLY A 43 8.73 13.92 21.49
CA GLY A 43 8.70 13.64 22.92
C GLY A 43 7.40 14.19 23.57
N PRO A 44 7.23 14.16 24.88
CA PRO A 44 6.04 14.73 25.50
C PRO A 44 6.01 16.26 25.29
N GLY A 45 5.34 16.73 24.24
CA GLY A 45 4.95 18.13 24.04
C GLY A 45 5.80 19.00 23.08
N GLY A 46 6.68 18.43 22.24
CA GLY A 46 7.46 19.21 21.27
C GLY A 46 6.98 19.11 19.81
N PRO A 47 6.91 20.20 19.03
CA PRO A 47 6.64 20.13 17.60
C PRO A 47 7.80 19.51 16.82
N LEU A 48 7.51 18.85 15.69
CA LEU A 48 8.56 18.46 14.73
C LEU A 48 9.39 19.68 14.34
N ALA A 49 10.70 19.53 14.29
CA ALA A 49 11.62 20.61 13.94
C ALA A 49 11.38 21.19 12.53
N ARG A 50 10.74 20.41 11.65
CA ARG A 50 10.29 20.82 10.29
C ARG A 50 8.92 20.22 9.99
N PRO A 51 8.10 20.89 9.14
CA PRO A 51 6.87 20.29 8.64
C PRO A 51 7.14 18.94 7.96
N PRO A 52 6.31 17.90 8.22
CA PRO A 52 6.48 16.60 7.60
C PRO A 52 6.38 16.69 6.08
N LEU A 53 7.38 16.14 5.37
CA LEU A 53 7.33 15.96 3.93
C LEU A 53 6.85 14.56 3.59
N VAL A 54 5.81 14.48 2.77
CA VAL A 54 5.35 13.23 2.15
C VAL A 54 5.90 13.15 0.73
N VAL A 55 6.63 12.10 0.42
CA VAL A 55 7.08 11.80 -0.93
C VAL A 55 6.27 10.63 -1.47
N VAL A 56 5.57 10.84 -2.59
CA VAL A 56 4.75 9.81 -3.25
C VAL A 56 5.42 9.43 -4.56
N LEU A 57 5.86 8.16 -4.67
CA LEU A 57 6.50 7.62 -5.86
C LEU A 57 5.47 6.80 -6.63
N CYS A 58 5.02 7.30 -7.79
CA CYS A 58 3.97 6.69 -8.60
C CYS A 58 4.55 6.00 -9.84
N GLY A 59 4.14 4.76 -10.08
CA GLY A 59 4.31 4.10 -11.38
C GLY A 59 3.25 4.56 -12.39
N PRO A 60 3.31 4.05 -13.64
CA PRO A 60 2.40 4.47 -14.71
C PRO A 60 1.03 3.76 -14.69
N GLY A 61 0.83 2.74 -13.86
CA GLY A 61 -0.38 1.90 -13.79
C GLY A 61 -1.37 2.36 -12.72
N ASN A 62 -2.42 1.53 -12.48
CA ASN A 62 -3.49 1.84 -11.53
C ASN A 62 -2.98 2.02 -10.10
N ASN A 63 -1.97 1.26 -9.67
CA ASN A 63 -1.33 1.48 -8.36
C ASN A 63 -0.75 2.90 -8.23
N GLY A 64 -0.11 3.39 -9.32
CA GLY A 64 0.31 4.78 -9.41
C GLY A 64 -0.88 5.74 -9.38
N GLY A 65 -2.00 5.39 -10.01
CA GLY A 65 -3.25 6.14 -9.98
C GLY A 65 -3.79 6.33 -8.55
N ASP A 66 -3.78 5.27 -7.74
CA ASP A 66 -4.15 5.34 -6.31
C ASP A 66 -3.20 6.29 -5.56
N GLY A 67 -1.90 6.25 -5.88
CA GLY A 67 -0.89 7.18 -5.38
C GLY A 67 -1.13 8.63 -5.80
N LEU A 68 -1.57 8.88 -7.05
CA LEU A 68 -1.93 10.22 -7.54
C LEU A 68 -3.11 10.79 -6.74
N VAL A 69 -4.15 9.99 -6.51
CA VAL A 69 -5.29 10.40 -5.68
C VAL A 69 -4.83 10.71 -4.25
N ALA A 70 -4.00 9.85 -3.67
CA ALA A 70 -3.45 10.07 -2.32
C ALA A 70 -2.62 11.36 -2.24
N ALA A 71 -1.74 11.62 -3.21
CA ALA A 71 -0.94 12.86 -3.28
C ALA A 71 -1.82 14.11 -3.31
N ARG A 72 -2.88 14.10 -4.16
CA ARG A 72 -3.87 15.16 -4.25
C ARG A 72 -4.55 15.41 -2.91
N ARG A 73 -5.05 14.35 -2.28
CA ARG A 73 -5.80 14.45 -1.02
C ARG A 73 -4.92 14.88 0.14
N LEU A 74 -3.67 14.42 0.21
CA LEU A 74 -2.69 14.86 1.22
C LEU A 74 -2.35 16.34 1.08
N ALA A 75 -2.13 16.83 -0.16
CA ALA A 75 -1.92 18.25 -0.42
C ALA A 75 -3.15 19.08 -0.01
N THR A 76 -4.36 18.62 -0.33
CA THR A 76 -5.62 19.25 0.09
C THR A 76 -5.79 19.26 1.62
N ALA A 77 -5.24 18.25 2.32
CA ALA A 77 -5.20 18.21 3.78
C ALA A 77 -4.07 19.06 4.39
N GLY A 78 -3.43 19.93 3.59
CA GLY A 78 -2.39 20.87 4.03
C GLY A 78 -1.02 20.21 4.30
N ARG A 79 -0.75 19.05 3.73
CA ARG A 79 0.56 18.40 3.85
C ARG A 79 1.51 18.87 2.76
N SER A 80 2.81 18.97 3.10
CA SER A 80 3.86 19.18 2.10
C SER A 80 4.04 17.90 1.32
N VAL A 81 3.77 17.94 0.01
CA VAL A 81 3.80 16.74 -0.85
C VAL A 81 4.75 16.98 -2.02
N LEU A 82 5.69 16.03 -2.20
CA LEU A 82 6.44 15.84 -3.42
C LEU A 82 5.94 14.57 -4.09
N MET A 83 5.38 14.69 -5.28
CA MET A 83 4.96 13.56 -6.10
C MET A 83 5.91 13.38 -7.28
N ALA A 84 6.44 12.16 -7.47
CA ALA A 84 7.27 11.82 -8.61
C ALA A 84 6.63 10.68 -9.41
N LEU A 85 6.34 10.94 -10.69
CA LEU A 85 5.98 9.89 -11.64
C LEU A 85 7.28 9.22 -12.11
N VAL A 86 7.48 7.96 -11.72
CA VAL A 86 8.68 7.15 -12.02
C VAL A 86 8.46 6.40 -13.35
N ALA A 87 8.14 7.14 -14.38
CA ALA A 87 7.91 6.69 -15.76
C ALA A 87 7.88 7.89 -16.70
N ASP A 88 7.82 7.61 -18.00
CA ASP A 88 7.42 8.61 -18.98
C ASP A 88 5.93 8.94 -18.82
N ALA A 89 5.59 10.23 -18.84
CA ALA A 89 4.23 10.68 -18.64
C ALA A 89 3.25 10.19 -19.74
N SER A 90 3.76 9.87 -20.92
CA SER A 90 2.97 9.29 -22.03
C SER A 90 2.60 7.80 -21.80
N ARG A 91 3.21 7.14 -20.81
CA ARG A 91 3.01 5.71 -20.50
C ARG A 91 1.93 5.44 -19.47
N GLN A 92 1.22 6.43 -19.00
CA GLN A 92 0.11 6.23 -18.07
C GLN A 92 -0.94 5.32 -18.69
N THR A 93 -1.35 4.30 -17.93
CA THR A 93 -2.33 3.31 -18.35
C THR A 93 -3.65 3.56 -17.64
N GLY A 94 -4.74 3.57 -18.40
CA GLY A 94 -6.10 3.77 -17.86
C GLY A 94 -6.55 5.24 -17.86
N ALA A 95 -7.85 5.41 -18.09
CA ALA A 95 -8.48 6.74 -18.13
C ALA A 95 -8.49 7.42 -16.76
N ALA A 96 -8.73 6.64 -15.69
CA ALA A 96 -8.75 7.12 -14.31
C ALA A 96 -7.37 7.65 -13.88
N THR A 97 -6.29 6.94 -14.18
CA THR A 97 -4.91 7.38 -13.91
C THR A 97 -4.60 8.68 -14.66
N ALA A 98 -4.93 8.75 -15.96
CA ALA A 98 -4.71 9.94 -16.77
C ALA A 98 -5.53 11.14 -16.28
N HIS A 99 -6.77 10.92 -15.84
CA HIS A 99 -7.62 11.96 -15.24
C HIS A 99 -6.94 12.55 -13.99
N ASN A 100 -6.55 11.71 -13.03
CA ASN A 100 -5.91 12.14 -11.79
C ASN A 100 -4.55 12.82 -12.03
N TRP A 101 -3.80 12.38 -13.05
CA TRP A 101 -2.57 13.03 -13.48
C TRP A 101 -2.82 14.48 -13.92
N ASN A 102 -3.83 14.72 -14.77
CA ASN A 102 -4.18 16.06 -15.23
C ASN A 102 -4.57 16.99 -14.07
N VAL A 103 -5.30 16.47 -13.08
CA VAL A 103 -5.65 17.24 -11.87
C VAL A 103 -4.40 17.61 -11.09
N LEU A 104 -3.46 16.68 -10.90
CA LEU A 104 -2.21 16.97 -10.17
C LEU A 104 -1.32 17.97 -10.90
N GLN A 105 -1.26 17.94 -12.25
CA GLN A 105 -0.54 18.93 -13.03
C GLN A 105 -1.12 20.33 -12.79
N ALA A 106 -2.45 20.48 -12.79
CA ALA A 106 -3.10 21.76 -12.50
C ALA A 106 -2.82 22.24 -11.06
N MET A 107 -2.84 21.34 -10.08
CA MET A 107 -2.52 21.65 -8.69
C MET A 107 -1.05 22.07 -8.51
N ALA A 108 -0.12 21.38 -9.19
CA ALA A 108 1.29 21.72 -9.17
C ALA A 108 1.55 23.11 -9.81
N ALA A 109 0.89 23.40 -10.93
CA ALA A 109 0.94 24.73 -11.56
C ALA A 109 0.40 25.84 -10.64
N ALA A 110 -0.55 25.53 -9.76
CA ALA A 110 -1.06 26.44 -8.74
C ALA A 110 -0.18 26.50 -7.46
N GLY A 111 0.91 25.72 -7.39
CA GLY A 111 1.82 25.68 -6.24
C GLY A 111 1.33 24.89 -5.03
N SER A 112 0.31 24.02 -5.21
CA SER A 112 -0.27 23.25 -4.11
C SER A 112 0.56 22.02 -3.71
N LEU A 113 1.46 21.56 -4.58
CA LEU A 113 2.39 20.46 -4.36
C LEU A 113 3.58 20.54 -5.34
N GLU A 114 4.66 19.81 -5.03
CA GLU A 114 5.78 19.60 -5.94
C GLU A 114 5.50 18.38 -6.83
N LEU A 115 5.64 18.53 -8.17
CA LEU A 115 5.40 17.44 -9.13
C LEU A 115 6.60 17.29 -10.05
N PHE A 116 7.11 16.04 -10.18
CA PHE A 116 8.22 15.70 -11.04
C PHE A 116 7.89 14.51 -11.93
N VAL A 117 8.50 14.48 -13.13
CA VAL A 117 8.49 13.32 -14.03
C VAL A 117 9.92 12.80 -14.13
N ALA A 118 10.12 11.54 -13.77
CA ALA A 118 11.41 10.89 -13.71
C ALA A 118 11.44 9.61 -14.58
N PRO A 119 11.45 9.72 -15.92
CA PRO A 119 11.46 8.59 -16.84
C PRO A 119 12.79 7.84 -16.90
N THR A 120 13.85 8.38 -16.28
CA THR A 120 15.18 7.76 -16.23
C THR A 120 15.76 7.78 -14.83
N PRO A 121 16.71 6.87 -14.50
CA PRO A 121 17.42 6.87 -13.24
C PRO A 121 18.09 8.21 -12.91
N GLU A 122 18.71 8.86 -13.90
CA GLU A 122 19.44 10.12 -13.73
C GLU A 122 18.51 11.23 -13.29
N LEU A 123 17.29 11.32 -13.87
CA LEU A 123 16.28 12.31 -13.48
C LEU A 123 15.74 12.03 -12.08
N LEU A 124 15.52 10.76 -11.74
CA LEU A 124 15.09 10.37 -10.41
C LEU A 124 16.16 10.68 -9.35
N LEU A 125 17.43 10.42 -9.65
CA LEU A 125 18.55 10.69 -8.75
C LEU A 125 18.76 12.19 -8.45
N ARG A 126 18.27 13.09 -9.29
CA ARG A 126 18.23 14.55 -8.98
C ARG A 126 17.32 14.87 -7.78
N LEU A 127 16.36 14.00 -7.49
CA LEU A 127 15.46 14.14 -6.35
C LEU A 127 16.01 13.49 -5.05
N ARG A 128 17.19 12.86 -5.09
CA ARG A 128 17.77 12.10 -3.96
C ARG A 128 17.76 12.89 -2.65
N GLU A 129 18.27 14.13 -2.67
CA GLU A 129 18.36 14.94 -1.46
C GLU A 129 16.97 15.27 -0.92
N ARG A 130 16.03 15.61 -1.82
CA ARG A 130 14.66 15.93 -1.45
C ARG A 130 13.90 14.71 -0.92
N ILE A 131 14.10 13.53 -1.53
CA ILE A 131 13.56 12.25 -1.07
C ILE A 131 14.14 11.89 0.30
N ALA A 132 15.43 12.16 0.54
CA ALA A 132 16.08 11.92 1.81
C ALA A 132 15.51 12.75 2.99
N GLU A 133 14.80 13.85 2.72
CA GLU A 133 14.12 14.66 3.74
C GLU A 133 12.74 14.09 4.14
N ALA A 134 12.24 13.06 3.46
CA ALA A 134 10.90 12.53 3.69
C ALA A 134 10.69 12.07 5.14
N THR A 135 9.54 12.42 5.67
CA THR A 135 8.98 11.84 6.90
C THR A 135 8.13 10.62 6.56
N LEU A 136 7.45 10.64 5.42
CA LEU A 136 6.69 9.51 4.90
C LEU A 136 7.01 9.31 3.41
N LEU A 137 7.40 8.10 3.06
CA LEU A 137 7.56 7.64 1.68
C LEU A 137 6.35 6.77 1.33
N VAL A 138 5.69 7.07 0.22
CA VAL A 138 4.57 6.27 -0.29
C VAL A 138 5.03 5.53 -1.54
N ASP A 139 5.08 4.21 -1.46
CA ASP A 139 5.37 3.31 -2.57
C ASP A 139 4.05 3.00 -3.32
N ALA A 140 3.84 3.71 -4.41
CA ALA A 140 2.78 3.47 -5.39
C ALA A 140 3.37 3.12 -6.77
N LEU A 141 4.53 2.44 -6.79
CA LEU A 141 5.25 2.16 -8.03
C LEU A 141 4.60 1.03 -8.83
N LEU A 142 4.48 -0.16 -8.23
CA LEU A 142 3.94 -1.34 -8.89
C LEU A 142 2.94 -2.06 -7.99
N GLY A 143 1.80 -2.42 -8.58
CA GLY A 143 0.77 -3.27 -7.94
C GLY A 143 0.77 -4.70 -8.50
N SER A 144 -0.36 -5.40 -8.34
CA SER A 144 -0.55 -6.82 -8.68
C SER A 144 -0.33 -7.20 -10.15
N GLY A 145 -0.38 -6.23 -11.07
CA GLY A 145 -0.19 -6.47 -12.50
C GLY A 145 1.26 -6.57 -12.96
N ALA A 146 2.23 -6.29 -12.10
CA ALA A 146 3.63 -6.25 -12.47
C ALA A 146 4.28 -7.62 -12.34
N SER A 147 4.87 -8.12 -13.42
CA SER A 147 5.61 -9.38 -13.48
C SER A 147 6.99 -9.22 -14.15
N GLY A 148 7.89 -10.18 -13.91
CA GLY A 148 9.25 -10.17 -14.48
C GLY A 148 10.22 -9.26 -13.71
N PRO A 149 11.48 -9.09 -14.14
CA PRO A 149 12.49 -8.31 -13.44
C PRO A 149 12.13 -6.82 -13.38
N LEU A 150 12.56 -6.14 -12.31
CA LEU A 150 12.44 -4.69 -12.26
C LEU A 150 13.21 -4.04 -13.40
N ARG A 151 12.57 -3.04 -14.00
CA ARG A 151 13.18 -2.21 -15.04
C ARG A 151 13.40 -0.81 -14.46
N GLU A 152 14.39 -0.14 -15.06
CA GLU A 152 14.61 1.28 -14.76
C GLU A 152 13.44 2.15 -15.30
N PRO A 153 13.13 3.23 -14.63
CA PRO A 153 13.75 3.81 -13.40
C PRO A 153 13.21 3.24 -12.08
N ILE A 154 12.30 2.26 -12.11
CA ILE A 154 11.64 1.73 -10.90
C ILE A 154 12.64 1.01 -9.98
N ALA A 155 13.64 0.30 -10.54
CA ALA A 155 14.69 -0.33 -9.73
C ALA A 155 15.45 0.72 -8.89
N THR A 156 15.86 1.81 -9.52
CA THR A 156 16.48 2.95 -8.83
C THR A 156 15.56 3.56 -7.76
N ALA A 157 14.24 3.62 -7.99
CA ALA A 157 13.29 4.14 -7.01
C ALA A 157 13.22 3.25 -5.77
N VAL A 158 13.19 1.93 -5.94
CA VAL A 158 13.22 0.96 -4.83
C VAL A 158 14.48 1.13 -3.98
N ASP A 159 15.65 1.24 -4.62
CA ASP A 159 16.92 1.45 -3.92
C ASP A 159 16.94 2.78 -3.14
N LEU A 160 16.41 3.86 -3.73
CA LEU A 160 16.32 5.16 -3.06
C LEU A 160 15.40 5.13 -1.84
N VAL A 161 14.25 4.48 -1.93
CA VAL A 161 13.30 4.33 -0.80
C VAL A 161 13.98 3.58 0.34
N ASN A 162 14.55 2.40 0.07
CA ASN A 162 15.19 1.57 1.08
C ASN A 162 16.40 2.27 1.71
N ALA A 163 17.23 2.95 0.90
CA ALA A 163 18.37 3.73 1.39
C ALA A 163 17.91 4.89 2.28
N THR A 164 16.89 5.64 1.89
CA THR A 164 16.34 6.76 2.66
C THR A 164 15.83 6.28 4.03
N ARG A 165 15.03 5.20 4.04
CA ARG A 165 14.52 4.60 5.28
C ARG A 165 15.67 4.15 6.20
N THR A 166 16.66 3.47 5.66
CA THR A 166 17.83 2.97 6.41
C THR A 166 18.63 4.12 7.00
N HIS A 167 18.95 5.15 6.22
CA HIS A 167 19.71 6.32 6.69
C HIS A 167 18.92 7.12 7.73
N ALA A 168 17.62 7.31 7.53
CA ALA A 168 16.79 8.02 8.49
C ALA A 168 16.78 7.30 9.85
N ARG A 169 16.61 5.98 9.87
CA ARG A 169 16.64 5.15 11.08
C ARG A 169 17.99 5.23 11.78
N ALA A 170 19.09 5.12 11.04
CA ALA A 170 20.45 5.23 11.58
C ALA A 170 20.71 6.62 12.19
N ALA A 171 20.08 7.67 11.66
CA ALA A 171 20.17 9.04 12.15
C ALA A 171 19.14 9.38 13.24
N GLY A 172 18.29 8.42 13.67
CA GLY A 172 17.22 8.67 14.63
C GLY A 172 16.14 9.64 14.14
N ARG A 173 15.99 9.80 12.80
CA ARG A 173 14.97 10.65 12.20
C ARG A 173 13.68 9.87 11.94
N PRO A 174 12.50 10.49 12.15
CA PRO A 174 11.24 9.86 11.78
C PRO A 174 11.17 9.70 10.26
N CYS A 175 10.98 8.46 9.81
CA CYS A 175 10.73 8.12 8.41
C CYS A 175 10.03 6.77 8.35
N SER A 176 8.87 6.72 7.71
CA SER A 176 8.11 5.50 7.48
C SER A 176 7.89 5.29 5.98
N VAL A 177 7.76 4.03 5.58
CA VAL A 177 7.40 3.63 4.21
C VAL A 177 6.00 3.01 4.24
N LEU A 178 5.07 3.63 3.51
CA LEU A 178 3.71 3.14 3.27
C LEU A 178 3.64 2.55 1.85
N ALA A 179 3.35 1.25 1.75
CA ALA A 179 3.11 0.60 0.46
C ALA A 179 1.62 0.60 0.10
N VAL A 180 1.33 0.92 -1.15
CA VAL A 180 -0.01 0.89 -1.75
C VAL A 180 -0.25 -0.48 -2.38
N ASP A 181 -1.29 -1.17 -1.92
CA ASP A 181 -1.71 -2.52 -2.29
C ASP A 181 -0.72 -3.62 -1.87
N ALA A 182 0.56 -3.49 -2.21
CA ALA A 182 1.67 -4.32 -1.75
C ALA A 182 3.00 -3.58 -1.90
N PRO A 183 4.02 -3.92 -1.11
CA PRO A 183 5.37 -3.43 -1.38
C PRO A 183 5.82 -3.85 -2.77
N THR A 184 6.39 -2.90 -3.51
CA THR A 184 6.86 -3.16 -4.87
C THR A 184 7.81 -4.34 -4.91
N ARG A 185 7.49 -5.35 -5.74
CA ARG A 185 8.17 -6.64 -5.97
C ARG A 185 7.75 -7.80 -5.08
N ILE A 186 6.71 -7.71 -4.32
CA ILE A 186 6.07 -8.88 -3.69
C ILE A 186 5.00 -9.42 -4.63
N ASP A 187 5.03 -10.71 -4.89
CA ASP A 187 3.95 -11.42 -5.58
C ASP A 187 2.75 -11.60 -4.63
N MET A 188 1.66 -10.95 -4.94
CA MET A 188 0.45 -10.98 -4.12
C MET A 188 -0.28 -12.33 -4.13
N THR A 189 0.09 -13.25 -5.03
CA THR A 189 -0.52 -14.58 -5.15
C THR A 189 0.23 -15.62 -4.33
N GLY A 190 1.55 -15.71 -4.51
CA GLY A 190 2.40 -16.71 -3.87
C GLY A 190 3.25 -16.19 -2.71
N GLY A 191 3.35 -14.87 -2.53
CA GLY A 191 4.20 -14.23 -1.53
C GLY A 191 5.68 -14.15 -1.91
N SER A 192 6.09 -14.77 -3.02
CA SER A 192 7.47 -14.71 -3.46
C SER A 192 7.90 -13.27 -3.77
N HIS A 193 9.17 -12.98 -3.61
CA HIS A 193 9.73 -11.68 -3.93
C HIS A 193 11.07 -11.82 -4.64
N SER A 194 11.53 -10.77 -5.29
CA SER A 194 12.86 -10.71 -5.88
C SER A 194 13.51 -9.37 -5.59
N THR A 195 14.82 -9.39 -5.36
CA THR A 195 15.62 -8.21 -5.05
C THR A 195 15.91 -7.37 -6.30
N PRO A 196 15.92 -6.02 -6.16
CA PRO A 196 15.54 -5.29 -4.95
C PRO A 196 14.03 -5.32 -4.70
N VAL A 197 13.58 -5.22 -3.46
CA VAL A 197 12.19 -5.20 -3.00
C VAL A 197 12.00 -4.06 -2.00
N ILE A 198 10.84 -3.42 -1.99
CA ILE A 198 10.52 -2.41 -0.96
C ILE A 198 10.32 -3.10 0.39
N GLU A 199 10.99 -2.55 1.42
CA GLU A 199 10.68 -2.85 2.83
C GLU A 199 9.78 -1.75 3.38
N SER A 200 8.50 -2.04 3.56
CA SER A 200 7.55 -1.09 4.13
C SER A 200 7.40 -1.24 5.65
N ASP A 201 6.96 -0.17 6.29
CA ASP A 201 6.58 -0.14 7.71
C ASP A 201 5.09 -0.41 7.87
N VAL A 202 4.32 -0.02 6.86
CA VAL A 202 2.89 -0.27 6.76
C VAL A 202 2.51 -0.49 5.30
N THR A 203 1.58 -1.41 5.06
CA THR A 203 0.98 -1.67 3.75
C THR A 203 -0.53 -1.54 3.88
N VAL A 204 -1.16 -0.81 2.97
CA VAL A 204 -2.61 -0.77 2.83
C VAL A 204 -3.01 -1.45 1.53
N THR A 205 -3.74 -2.56 1.65
CA THR A 205 -4.34 -3.26 0.51
C THR A 205 -5.84 -3.04 0.49
N PHE A 206 -6.48 -3.38 -0.63
CA PHE A 206 -7.86 -3.04 -0.88
C PHE A 206 -8.77 -4.26 -0.91
N HIS A 207 -9.99 -4.10 -0.37
CA HIS A 207 -11.09 -5.03 -0.36
C HIS A 207 -10.83 -6.29 0.46
N ARG A 208 -9.82 -7.10 0.12
CA ARG A 208 -9.43 -8.33 0.83
C ARG A 208 -7.92 -8.47 0.97
N ALA A 209 -7.49 -9.16 2.02
CA ALA A 209 -6.09 -9.56 2.16
C ALA A 209 -5.65 -10.42 0.97
N LYS A 210 -4.43 -10.21 0.49
CA LYS A 210 -3.90 -10.98 -0.63
C LYS A 210 -3.29 -12.31 -0.14
N ALA A 211 -3.55 -13.38 -0.88
CA ALA A 211 -3.15 -14.74 -0.51
C ALA A 211 -1.63 -14.87 -0.26
N GLY A 212 -0.80 -14.18 -1.04
CA GLY A 212 0.65 -14.22 -0.89
C GLY A 212 1.14 -13.87 0.51
N PHE A 213 0.48 -12.93 1.19
CA PHE A 213 0.85 -12.57 2.56
C PHE A 213 0.38 -13.61 3.60
N ALA A 214 -0.68 -14.36 3.31
CA ALA A 214 -1.08 -15.48 4.15
C ALA A 214 -0.12 -16.67 4.02
N LEU A 215 0.47 -16.88 2.84
CA LEU A 215 1.31 -18.02 2.51
C LEU A 215 2.78 -17.82 2.88
N ASP A 216 3.31 -16.60 2.80
CA ASP A 216 4.74 -16.32 2.94
C ASP A 216 5.04 -15.39 4.13
N ARG A 217 5.89 -15.87 5.05
CA ARG A 217 6.29 -15.13 6.25
C ARG A 217 7.19 -13.93 5.93
N GLU A 218 8.05 -14.08 4.93
CA GLU A 218 8.95 -13.00 4.52
C GLU A 218 8.18 -11.89 3.82
N ALA A 219 7.17 -12.22 3.02
CA ALA A 219 6.25 -11.23 2.45
C ALA A 219 5.57 -10.40 3.56
N ARG A 220 5.11 -11.06 4.65
CA ARG A 220 4.55 -10.35 5.83
C ARG A 220 5.55 -9.42 6.49
N ARG A 221 6.80 -9.90 6.67
CA ARG A 221 7.88 -9.07 7.24
C ARG A 221 8.15 -7.83 6.40
N LEU A 222 8.22 -8.00 5.08
CA LEU A 222 8.45 -6.91 4.13
C LEU A 222 7.27 -5.93 4.04
N ALA A 223 6.05 -6.40 4.28
CA ALA A 223 4.84 -5.57 4.28
C ALA A 223 4.68 -4.72 5.56
N GLY A 224 5.37 -5.08 6.64
CA GLY A 224 5.18 -4.44 7.93
C GLY A 224 3.77 -4.64 8.49
N ARG A 225 3.17 -3.61 9.04
CA ARG A 225 1.76 -3.62 9.45
C ARG A 225 0.89 -3.72 8.21
N TYR A 226 0.04 -4.72 8.14
CA TYR A 226 -0.76 -4.99 6.95
C TYR A 226 -2.24 -4.64 7.19
N LEU A 227 -2.72 -3.65 6.48
CA LEU A 227 -4.05 -3.10 6.61
C LEU A 227 -4.90 -3.45 5.38
N VAL A 228 -6.15 -3.84 5.60
CA VAL A 228 -7.13 -4.03 4.53
C VAL A 228 -8.15 -2.92 4.60
N ALA A 229 -8.33 -2.20 3.50
CA ALA A 229 -9.26 -1.11 3.38
C ALA A 229 -10.43 -1.49 2.46
N PRO A 230 -11.69 -1.21 2.87
CA PRO A 230 -12.82 -1.32 1.95
C PRO A 230 -12.75 -0.20 0.91
N ILE A 231 -13.06 -0.53 -0.34
CA ILE A 231 -13.12 0.43 -1.45
C ILE A 231 -14.49 0.47 -2.15
N GLY A 232 -15.52 -0.07 -1.49
CA GLY A 232 -16.88 -0.02 -1.96
C GLY A 232 -17.23 -1.07 -3.02
N ILE A 233 -16.44 -2.13 -3.18
CA ILE A 233 -16.77 -3.24 -4.06
C ILE A 233 -17.95 -4.00 -3.46
N PRO A 234 -19.07 -4.19 -4.22
CA PRO A 234 -20.21 -4.95 -3.75
C PRO A 234 -19.90 -6.45 -3.71
N LEU A 235 -20.52 -7.18 -2.78
CA LEU A 235 -20.27 -8.62 -2.60
C LEU A 235 -20.67 -9.44 -3.82
N GLU A 236 -21.65 -8.99 -4.58
CA GLU A 236 -22.07 -9.60 -5.84
C GLU A 236 -20.91 -9.66 -6.87
N ALA A 237 -19.93 -8.78 -6.75
CA ALA A 237 -18.71 -8.83 -7.58
C ALA A 237 -17.79 -10.00 -7.23
N GLU A 238 -17.97 -10.63 -6.07
CA GLU A 238 -17.18 -11.77 -5.61
C GLU A 238 -17.77 -13.12 -6.03
N GLU A 239 -19.03 -13.17 -6.48
CA GLU A 239 -19.72 -14.41 -6.84
C GLU A 239 -18.92 -15.25 -7.85
N GLY A 240 -18.65 -16.52 -7.51
CA GLY A 240 -17.87 -17.45 -8.32
C GLY A 240 -16.37 -17.09 -8.46
N ILE A 241 -15.87 -16.11 -7.71
CA ILE A 241 -14.49 -15.68 -7.71
C ILE A 241 -13.83 -15.96 -6.35
N VAL A 242 -14.50 -15.58 -5.26
CA VAL A 242 -14.06 -15.81 -3.89
C VAL A 242 -14.85 -17.01 -3.34
N PRO A 243 -14.21 -17.96 -2.66
CA PRO A 243 -14.93 -19.03 -1.97
C PRO A 243 -15.88 -18.43 -0.92
N ASP A 244 -17.08 -19.03 -0.81
CA ASP A 244 -18.02 -18.69 0.26
C ASP A 244 -17.56 -19.39 1.56
N ASP A 245 -16.63 -18.75 2.25
CA ASP A 245 -16.08 -19.19 3.54
C ASP A 245 -16.75 -18.50 4.74
N GLY A 246 -17.77 -17.66 4.48
CA GLY A 246 -18.45 -16.87 5.49
C GLY A 246 -17.63 -15.65 5.98
N GLU A 247 -16.44 -15.41 5.44
CA GLU A 247 -15.65 -14.25 5.76
C GLU A 247 -16.06 -13.05 4.88
N TRP A 248 -16.39 -11.94 5.52
CA TRP A 248 -16.78 -10.70 4.84
C TRP A 248 -15.58 -9.77 4.70
N PRO A 249 -15.49 -8.97 3.61
CA PRO A 249 -14.51 -7.89 3.54
C PRO A 249 -14.75 -6.92 4.69
N PRO A 250 -13.69 -6.28 5.22
CA PRO A 250 -13.85 -5.38 6.36
C PRO A 250 -14.70 -4.17 5.99
N SER A 251 -15.54 -3.70 6.93
CA SER A 251 -16.36 -2.49 6.76
C SER A 251 -15.61 -1.19 7.03
N ARG A 252 -14.37 -1.27 7.52
CA ARG A 252 -13.46 -0.16 7.81
C ARG A 252 -12.02 -0.63 7.61
N ILE A 253 -11.06 0.29 7.58
CA ILE A 253 -9.65 -0.07 7.54
C ILE A 253 -9.30 -0.90 8.77
N THR A 254 -8.83 -2.12 8.55
CA THR A 254 -8.58 -3.12 9.60
C THR A 254 -7.18 -3.69 9.45
N GLU A 255 -6.43 -3.74 10.54
CA GLU A 255 -5.13 -4.40 10.58
C GLU A 255 -5.31 -5.91 10.70
N VAL A 256 -4.62 -6.67 9.83
CA VAL A 256 -4.67 -8.12 9.81
C VAL A 256 -3.70 -8.68 10.85
N SER A 257 -4.22 -9.48 11.76
CA SER A 257 -3.42 -10.26 12.69
C SER A 257 -3.17 -11.65 12.12
N TRP A 258 -1.92 -11.95 11.80
CA TRP A 258 -1.53 -13.25 11.28
C TRP A 258 -1.35 -14.26 12.42
N GLN A 259 -2.22 -15.29 12.48
CA GLN A 259 -2.01 -16.42 13.38
C GLN A 259 -0.97 -17.36 12.76
N GLU A 260 0.06 -17.71 13.53
CA GLU A 260 1.02 -18.74 13.09
C GLU A 260 0.33 -20.11 13.00
N PRO A 261 0.73 -20.99 12.05
CA PRO A 261 0.07 -22.28 11.83
C PRO A 261 0.00 -23.18 13.07
N VAL A 262 0.96 -23.08 13.99
CA VAL A 262 0.99 -23.82 15.25
C VAL A 262 -0.15 -23.38 16.18
N GLU A 263 -0.44 -22.08 16.26
CA GLU A 263 -1.55 -21.57 17.07
C GLU A 263 -2.92 -21.98 16.52
N ARG A 264 -3.06 -22.08 15.19
CA ARG A 264 -4.28 -22.60 14.55
C ARG A 264 -4.49 -24.07 14.87
N ALA A 265 -3.46 -24.90 14.86
CA ALA A 265 -3.53 -26.33 15.20
C ALA A 265 -3.90 -26.52 16.68
N GLU A 266 -3.31 -25.73 17.60
CA GLU A 266 -3.64 -25.78 19.03
C GLU A 266 -5.03 -25.23 19.33
N ALA A 267 -5.48 -24.17 18.64
CA ALA A 267 -6.83 -23.64 18.78
C ALA A 267 -7.88 -24.64 18.27
N ALA A 268 -7.63 -25.29 17.13
CA ALA A 268 -8.48 -26.35 16.61
C ALA A 268 -8.52 -27.57 17.55
N HIS A 269 -7.38 -27.93 18.17
CA HIS A 269 -7.31 -29.03 19.15
C HIS A 269 -8.04 -28.68 20.45
N ARG A 270 -7.97 -27.44 20.93
CA ARG A 270 -8.74 -26.97 22.10
C ARG A 270 -10.23 -26.84 21.81
N ALA A 271 -10.62 -26.49 20.59
CA ALA A 271 -12.03 -26.42 20.18
C ALA A 271 -12.66 -27.80 19.92
N GLY A 272 -11.84 -28.79 19.54
CA GLY A 272 -12.24 -30.20 19.27
C GLY A 272 -12.17 -31.15 20.46
N GLY A 273 -11.74 -30.67 21.64
CA GLY A 273 -11.52 -31.50 22.83
C GLY A 273 -12.78 -31.86 23.61
N GLY A 274 -13.64 -32.65 23.02
CA GLY A 274 -14.78 -33.28 23.69
C GLY A 274 -15.17 -34.57 22.98
N ILE A 275 -14.35 -35.60 23.08
CA ILE A 275 -14.80 -36.97 22.72
C ILE A 275 -15.76 -37.42 23.85
N PRO A 276 -17.06 -37.60 23.60
CA PRO A 276 -17.92 -38.23 24.59
C PRO A 276 -17.51 -39.71 24.72
N ALA A 277 -17.22 -40.11 25.95
CA ALA A 277 -17.01 -41.52 26.30
C ALA A 277 -18.24 -42.31 25.85
N GLY A 278 -18.01 -43.30 25.01
CA GLY A 278 -19.03 -44.22 24.58
C GLY A 278 -19.59 -45.05 25.76
N PRO A 279 -20.87 -45.47 25.73
CA PRO A 279 -21.50 -46.24 26.81
C PRO A 279 -20.85 -47.61 26.91
N GLY A 280 -20.36 -47.90 28.11
CA GLY A 280 -19.85 -49.23 28.48
C GLY A 280 -20.93 -50.29 28.27
N ARG A 281 -20.57 -51.36 27.60
CA ARG A 281 -21.35 -52.58 27.59
C ARG A 281 -21.22 -53.22 28.98
N THR A 282 -22.35 -53.42 29.60
CA THR A 282 -22.51 -54.36 30.73
C THR A 282 -23.00 -55.66 30.14
N ASP A 283 -22.24 -56.74 30.37
CA ASP A 283 -22.74 -58.15 30.36
C ASP A 283 -23.56 -58.40 31.64
#